data_87b338d2838fcbb4547e5cbfb979165e
#
_entry.id   87b338d2838fcbb4547e5cbfb979165e
#
_cell.length_a   1.000
_cell.length_b   1.000
_cell.length_c   1.000
_cell.angle_alpha   90.00
_cell.angle_beta   90.00
_cell.angle_gamma   90.00
#
_symmetry.space_group_name_H-M   'P 1'
#
loop_
_entity.id
_entity.type
_entity.pdbx_description
1 polymer ?
#
loop_
_entity_poly.entity_id
_entity_poly.type
_entity_poly.pdbx_seq_one_letter_code
_entity_poly.pdbx_strand_id
1 'polypeptide(L)'
;MSHSTDILIIGAGVTGLTTAYHLRHTDLDITILEARERIGGRTLSVRTQAGAGPFDLGAAWAWSNHPYVRRLAEELGINIFLEFETGDHIIDAGPLVPIQRAPAPDNEH
;
A
#
# COMPACT_ATOMS: atom_id res chain seq x y z
N MET A 1 -29.57 19.39 8.62
CA MET A 1 -28.35 20.21 8.76
C MET A 1 -27.56 20.05 7.47
N SER A 2 -27.27 21.13 6.74
CA SER A 2 -26.37 21.09 5.56
C SER A 2 -24.93 21.24 6.06
N HIS A 3 -24.06 20.31 5.70
CA HIS A 3 -22.62 20.46 5.90
C HIS A 3 -22.06 21.11 4.62
N SER A 4 -21.30 22.18 4.80
CA SER A 4 -20.51 22.80 3.75
C SER A 4 -19.07 22.42 3.95
N THR A 5 -18.36 22.12 2.89
CA THR A 5 -16.93 21.83 2.88
C THR A 5 -16.32 22.47 1.62
N ASP A 6 -15.08 22.91 1.70
CA ASP A 6 -14.38 23.50 0.55
C ASP A 6 -13.93 22.41 -0.43
N ILE A 7 -13.50 21.27 0.12
CA ILE A 7 -13.06 20.12 -0.70
C ILE A 7 -13.72 18.84 -0.16
N LEU A 8 -14.37 18.13 -1.08
CA LEU A 8 -14.91 16.82 -0.82
C LEU A 8 -14.10 15.75 -1.54
N ILE A 9 -13.47 14.84 -0.77
CA ILE A 9 -12.69 13.71 -1.30
C ILE A 9 -13.54 12.44 -1.17
N ILE A 10 -13.74 11.74 -2.29
CA ILE A 10 -14.49 10.49 -2.31
C ILE A 10 -13.52 9.31 -2.27
N GLY A 11 -13.55 8.58 -1.17
CA GLY A 11 -12.72 7.41 -0.90
C GLY A 11 -11.50 7.71 -0.01
N ALA A 12 -11.37 6.95 1.08
CA ALA A 12 -10.24 7.01 2.01
C ALA A 12 -9.19 5.91 1.71
N GLY A 13 -8.92 5.66 0.44
CA GLY A 13 -7.75 4.90 -0.01
C GLY A 13 -6.48 5.75 0.05
N VAL A 14 -5.33 5.17 -0.30
CA VAL A 14 -4.02 5.87 -0.28
C VAL A 14 -4.09 7.20 -1.02
N THR A 15 -4.72 7.26 -2.21
CA THR A 15 -4.84 8.49 -3.00
C THR A 15 -5.61 9.58 -2.25
N GLY A 16 -6.80 9.27 -1.74
CA GLY A 16 -7.62 10.26 -1.03
C GLY A 16 -6.97 10.74 0.25
N LEU A 17 -6.38 9.81 1.03
CA LEU A 17 -5.65 10.16 2.25
C LEU A 17 -4.42 11.00 1.97
N THR A 18 -3.65 10.69 0.91
CA THR A 18 -2.48 11.48 0.51
C THR A 18 -2.89 12.88 0.05
N THR A 19 -4.00 13.00 -0.68
CA THR A 19 -4.53 14.30 -1.08
C THR A 19 -4.84 15.16 0.15
N ALA A 20 -5.59 14.62 1.11
CA ALA A 20 -5.89 15.33 2.35
C ALA A 20 -4.63 15.66 3.16
N TYR A 21 -3.68 14.73 3.21
CA TYR A 21 -2.40 14.94 3.89
C TYR A 21 -1.62 16.13 3.32
N HIS A 22 -1.53 16.27 2.00
CA HIS A 22 -0.83 17.40 1.38
C HIS A 22 -1.59 18.73 1.55
N LEU A 23 -2.89 18.68 1.72
CA LEU A 23 -3.73 19.86 1.96
C LEU A 23 -3.87 20.24 3.45
N ARG A 24 -3.34 19.44 4.38
CA ARG A 24 -3.55 19.58 5.83
C ARG A 24 -3.09 20.90 6.45
N HIS A 25 -2.27 21.66 5.74
CA HIS A 25 -1.74 22.96 6.20
C HIS A 25 -2.40 24.15 5.48
N THR A 26 -3.45 23.89 4.71
CA THR A 26 -4.28 24.94 4.13
C THR A 26 -5.41 25.31 5.08
N ASP A 27 -5.99 26.50 4.88
CA ASP A 27 -7.18 26.94 5.64
C ASP A 27 -8.49 26.37 5.07
N LEU A 28 -8.41 25.35 4.21
CA LEU A 28 -9.58 24.74 3.58
C LEU A 28 -10.23 23.70 4.49
N ASP A 29 -11.55 23.70 4.53
CA ASP A 29 -12.33 22.63 5.16
C ASP A 29 -12.40 21.42 4.23
N ILE A 30 -11.81 20.29 4.66
CA ILE A 30 -11.65 19.10 3.85
C ILE A 30 -12.46 17.95 4.47
N THR A 31 -13.38 17.42 3.71
CA THR A 31 -14.16 16.24 4.09
C THR A 31 -13.78 15.04 3.22
N ILE A 32 -13.53 13.89 3.86
CA ILE A 32 -13.33 12.61 3.15
C ILE A 32 -14.56 11.74 3.42
N LEU A 33 -15.17 11.22 2.35
CA LEU A 33 -16.24 10.21 2.43
C LEU A 33 -15.70 8.85 2.05
N GLU A 34 -15.89 7.87 2.93
CA GLU A 34 -15.54 6.47 2.68
C GLU A 34 -16.80 5.60 2.78
N ALA A 35 -16.98 4.70 1.80
CA ALA A 35 -18.15 3.84 1.73
C ALA A 35 -18.06 2.62 2.65
N ARG A 36 -16.87 2.24 3.10
CA ARG A 36 -16.61 1.10 3.99
C ARG A 36 -16.41 1.59 5.42
N GLU A 37 -16.50 0.67 6.36
CA GLU A 37 -16.20 0.93 7.78
C GLU A 37 -14.69 1.02 8.08
N ARG A 38 -13.85 0.99 7.05
CA ARG A 38 -12.38 1.06 7.16
C ARG A 38 -11.77 1.95 6.10
N ILE A 39 -10.67 2.57 6.42
CA ILE A 39 -9.80 3.30 5.48
C ILE A 39 -8.82 2.34 4.78
N GLY A 40 -8.00 2.86 3.86
CA GLY A 40 -6.90 2.16 3.19
C GLY A 40 -7.25 1.62 1.80
N GLY A 41 -8.53 1.34 1.53
CA GLY A 41 -8.94 0.83 0.21
C GLY A 41 -8.29 -0.51 -0.13
N ARG A 42 -7.39 -0.53 -1.13
CA ARG A 42 -6.61 -1.70 -1.56
C ARG A 42 -5.40 -2.01 -0.69
N THR A 43 -5.01 -1.15 0.23
CA THR A 43 -4.07 -1.48 1.30
C THR A 43 -4.85 -2.06 2.48
N LEU A 44 -4.40 -3.19 2.99
CA LEU A 44 -5.02 -3.85 4.13
C LEU A 44 -3.97 -4.65 4.88
N SER A 45 -3.72 -4.28 6.13
CA SER A 45 -2.89 -5.07 7.04
C SER A 45 -3.77 -5.68 8.12
N VAL A 46 -3.58 -6.95 8.41
CA VAL A 46 -4.30 -7.69 9.46
C VAL A 46 -3.33 -8.23 10.49
N ARG A 47 -3.74 -8.29 11.74
CA ARG A 47 -2.99 -8.95 12.80
C ARG A 47 -3.45 -10.39 12.93
N THR A 48 -2.50 -11.33 12.99
CA THR A 48 -2.82 -12.72 13.29
C THR A 48 -2.93 -12.94 14.79
N GLN A 49 -3.73 -13.95 15.18
CA GLN A 49 -3.87 -14.33 16.59
C GLN A 49 -2.59 -14.92 17.19
N ALA A 50 -1.65 -15.37 16.37
CA ALA A 50 -0.40 -16.01 16.79
C ALA A 50 0.69 -15.04 17.25
N GLY A 51 0.40 -13.73 17.36
CA GLY A 51 1.37 -12.73 17.82
C GLY A 51 2.49 -12.40 16.83
N ALA A 52 2.53 -13.02 15.66
CA ALA A 52 3.33 -12.55 14.55
C ALA A 52 2.85 -11.16 14.11
N GLY A 53 3.75 -10.32 13.63
CA GLY A 53 3.45 -8.95 13.21
C GLY A 53 2.27 -8.84 12.22
N PRO A 54 1.91 -7.65 11.78
CA PRO A 54 0.84 -7.47 10.81
C PRO A 54 1.19 -8.15 9.49
N PHE A 55 0.19 -8.72 8.84
CA PHE A 55 0.27 -9.26 7.49
C PHE A 55 -0.45 -8.34 6.51
N ASP A 56 0.21 -8.04 5.40
CA ASP A 56 -0.39 -7.26 4.32
C ASP A 56 -1.16 -8.19 3.37
N LEU A 57 -2.47 -7.95 3.31
CA LEU A 57 -3.40 -8.65 2.40
C LEU A 57 -3.71 -7.81 1.15
N GLY A 58 -3.01 -6.70 0.97
CA GLY A 58 -3.20 -5.77 -0.13
C GLY A 58 -1.87 -5.36 -0.74
N ALA A 59 -1.76 -4.09 -1.11
CA ALA A 59 -0.53 -3.54 -1.66
C ALA A 59 0.58 -3.54 -0.60
N ALA A 60 1.65 -4.27 -0.87
CA ALA A 60 2.78 -4.47 0.04
C ALA A 60 4.12 -4.00 -0.54
N TRP A 61 4.22 -3.85 -1.86
CA TRP A 61 5.48 -3.55 -2.53
C TRP A 61 5.57 -2.12 -3.04
N ALA A 62 6.75 -1.52 -2.84
CA ALA A 62 7.13 -0.24 -3.42
C ALA A 62 8.36 -0.46 -4.33
N TRP A 63 8.17 -0.36 -5.64
CA TRP A 63 9.22 -0.53 -6.63
C TRP A 63 10.06 0.75 -6.78
N SER A 64 11.25 0.63 -7.35
CA SER A 64 12.14 1.76 -7.63
C SER A 64 11.50 2.85 -8.49
N ASN A 65 10.59 2.45 -9.40
CA ASN A 65 9.82 3.35 -10.27
C ASN A 65 8.57 3.94 -9.62
N HIS A 66 8.39 3.80 -8.30
CA HIS A 66 7.30 4.41 -7.53
C HIS A 66 7.79 5.59 -6.67
N PRO A 67 8.27 6.69 -7.27
CA PRO A 67 8.93 7.77 -6.53
C PRO A 67 8.00 8.45 -5.51
N TYR A 68 6.71 8.57 -5.83
CA TYR A 68 5.74 9.22 -4.93
C TYR A 68 5.44 8.39 -3.68
N VAL A 69 5.37 7.06 -3.80
CA VAL A 69 5.17 6.16 -2.65
C VAL A 69 6.39 6.22 -1.73
N ARG A 70 7.59 6.17 -2.31
CA ARG A 70 8.85 6.25 -1.56
C ARG A 70 8.98 7.57 -0.82
N ARG A 71 8.69 8.68 -1.49
CA ARG A 71 8.69 10.00 -0.88
C ARG A 71 7.68 10.11 0.26
N LEU A 72 6.46 9.61 0.07
CA LEU A 72 5.44 9.61 1.12
C LEU A 72 5.88 8.77 2.33
N ALA A 73 6.49 7.60 2.10
CA ALA A 73 7.02 6.77 3.17
C ALA A 73 8.10 7.52 3.96
N GLU A 74 9.03 8.20 3.28
CA GLU A 74 10.05 9.03 3.91
C GLU A 74 9.44 10.17 4.73
N GLU A 75 8.49 10.92 4.17
CA GLU A 75 7.78 12.01 4.87
C GLU A 75 7.04 11.53 6.13
N LEU A 76 6.55 10.30 6.11
CA LEU A 76 5.84 9.67 7.23
C LEU A 76 6.77 8.89 8.18
N GLY A 77 8.08 8.83 7.91
CA GLY A 77 9.04 8.07 8.70
C GLY A 77 8.84 6.55 8.63
N ILE A 78 8.27 6.04 7.54
CA ILE A 78 8.03 4.62 7.31
C ILE A 78 9.27 4.02 6.65
N ASN A 79 9.84 2.98 7.28
CA ASN A 79 10.97 2.26 6.72
C ASN A 79 10.50 1.33 5.59
N ILE A 80 11.12 1.47 4.43
CA ILE A 80 11.03 0.51 3.33
C ILE A 80 12.26 -0.40 3.44
N PHE A 81 12.05 -1.71 3.38
CA PHE A 81 13.11 -2.71 3.45
C PHE A 81 13.04 -3.62 2.23
N LEU A 82 14.16 -4.24 1.90
CA LEU A 82 14.23 -5.18 0.79
C LEU A 82 13.50 -6.47 1.15
N GLU A 83 12.78 -7.02 0.18
CA GLU A 83 12.20 -8.35 0.30
C GLU A 83 13.30 -9.40 0.42
N PHE A 84 13.00 -10.50 1.11
CA PHE A 84 13.89 -11.64 1.17
C PHE A 84 13.83 -12.41 -0.15
N GLU A 85 14.92 -12.42 -0.90
CA GLU A 85 15.01 -12.99 -2.26
C GLU A 85 16.01 -14.16 -2.35
N THR A 86 16.45 -14.69 -1.20
CA THR A 86 17.42 -15.81 -1.22
C THR A 86 16.70 -17.12 -1.49
N GLY A 87 17.10 -17.81 -2.54
CA GLY A 87 16.56 -19.12 -2.93
C GLY A 87 16.02 -19.15 -4.35
N ASP A 88 15.39 -20.26 -4.71
CA ASP A 88 14.79 -20.44 -6.02
C ASP A 88 13.34 -19.96 -6.04
N HIS A 89 12.94 -19.37 -7.15
CA HIS A 89 11.53 -19.12 -7.43
C HIS A 89 10.85 -20.44 -7.84
N ILE A 90 9.68 -20.68 -7.28
CA ILE A 90 8.81 -21.79 -7.68
C ILE A 90 7.71 -21.22 -8.55
N ILE A 91 7.65 -21.70 -9.79
CA ILE A 91 6.64 -21.29 -10.77
C ILE A 91 5.69 -22.46 -10.95
N ASP A 92 4.44 -22.28 -10.52
CA ASP A 92 3.33 -23.18 -10.78
C ASP A 92 2.41 -22.53 -11.82
N ALA A 93 2.49 -22.99 -13.07
CA ALA A 93 1.67 -22.52 -14.18
C ALA A 93 0.39 -23.34 -14.37
N GLY A 94 -0.01 -24.14 -13.39
CA GLY A 94 -1.23 -24.94 -13.38
C GLY A 94 -1.01 -26.39 -13.78
N PRO A 95 -2.09 -27.20 -13.79
CA PRO A 95 -2.02 -28.66 -13.81
C PRO A 95 -1.42 -29.29 -15.08
N LEU A 96 -1.29 -28.52 -16.15
CA LEU A 96 -0.75 -28.99 -17.43
C LEU A 96 0.74 -28.66 -17.60
N VAL A 97 1.35 -27.93 -16.67
CA VAL A 97 2.76 -27.53 -16.75
C VAL A 97 3.48 -28.01 -15.49
N PRO A 98 4.59 -28.74 -15.62
CA PRO A 98 5.37 -29.13 -14.45
C PRO A 98 5.81 -27.89 -13.66
N ILE A 99 5.81 -28.00 -12.34
CA ILE A 99 6.34 -26.96 -11.43
C ILE A 99 7.82 -26.75 -11.79
N GLN A 100 8.16 -25.51 -12.10
CA GLN A 100 9.52 -25.12 -12.47
C GLN A 100 10.20 -24.44 -11.28
N ARG A 101 11.50 -24.67 -11.14
CA ARG A 101 12.40 -23.92 -10.28
C ARG A 101 13.33 -23.09 -11.12
N ALA A 102 13.41 -21.82 -10.84
CA ALA A 102 14.35 -20.90 -11.48
C ALA A 102 15.08 -20.10 -10.40
N PRO A 103 16.38 -19.80 -10.61
CA PRO A 103 17.05 -18.85 -9.71
C PRO A 103 16.30 -17.52 -9.70
N ALA A 104 16.30 -16.84 -8.56
CA ALA A 104 15.77 -15.50 -8.49
C ALA A 104 16.42 -14.64 -9.57
N PRO A 105 15.64 -13.80 -10.29
CA PRO A 105 16.24 -12.88 -11.26
C PRO A 105 17.21 -11.96 -10.50
N ASP A 106 18.35 -11.70 -11.11
CA ASP A 106 19.28 -10.69 -10.62
C ASP A 106 18.57 -9.34 -10.67
N ASN A 107 18.04 -8.90 -9.53
CA ASN A 107 17.47 -7.57 -9.40
C ASN A 107 18.63 -6.58 -9.35
N GLU A 108 19.02 -6.06 -10.51
CA GLU A 108 19.82 -4.84 -10.57
C GLU A 108 18.99 -3.70 -9.96
N HIS A 109 19.40 -3.25 -8.78
CA HIS A 109 18.79 -2.17 -8.00
C HIS A 109 19.18 -0.78 -8.50
#